data_7fd4732bb3e0f7b4b7ca5e4770b54756
#
_entry.id   7fd4732bb3e0f7b4b7ca5e4770b54756
#
_cell.length_a   1.000
_cell.length_b   1.000
_cell.length_c   1.000
_cell.angle_alpha   90.00
_cell.angle_beta   90.00
_cell.angle_gamma   90.00
#
_symmetry.space_group_name_H-M   'P 1'
#
loop_
_entity.id
_entity.type
_entity.pdbx_description
1 polymer ?
#
loop_
_entity_poly.entity_id
_entity_poly.type
_entity_poly.pdbx_seq_one_letter_code
_entity_poly.pdbx_strand_id
1 'polypeptide(L)'
;MTAGSPIRSETLAVLAAVAVVAGAIATSSNPVFIRLSDVPETASAFHRMAWALPAFAVWGFVGGIGVRLVLADGRRRAPTGSEQRRSRRRSDAIRIPAEPRDRLLLVLCGVFFAGDLAALHAAVNLTTAANAILFLNAQPIYVSIGAWLLFGQRMNARFVGAAAIAMFGAVVVTWTSADLGTGHALGDALGVVAGVCYAGYILAASRLRAEYSSLAINVATCLVGAPLLLAAALASGQSIVPPTVDDWLLMIGLGVVAHACGQGLIVWGLAHLPAAFASLSLLVAPVSAAVLAWLLLAEPLRPIQVVGMALVLAGVQLAWRVHGAQGRRR
;
A
#
# COMPACT_ATOMS: atom_id res chain seq x y z
N MET A 1 -24.83 12.41 -22.79
CA MET A 1 -24.21 12.42 -21.45
C MET A 1 -25.14 11.66 -20.51
N THR A 2 -24.97 10.35 -20.33
CA THR A 2 -25.74 9.56 -19.34
C THR A 2 -24.91 9.56 -18.06
N ALA A 3 -25.31 10.36 -17.08
CA ALA A 3 -24.81 10.31 -15.73
C ALA A 3 -25.01 8.88 -15.19
N GLY A 4 -23.91 8.18 -14.88
CA GLY A 4 -24.01 6.90 -14.17
C GLY A 4 -24.77 7.10 -12.88
N SER A 5 -25.72 6.22 -12.55
CA SER A 5 -26.59 6.36 -11.40
C SER A 5 -25.75 6.63 -10.13
N PRO A 6 -26.14 7.58 -9.26
CA PRO A 6 -25.38 7.94 -8.05
C PRO A 6 -25.14 6.72 -7.13
N ILE A 7 -26.05 5.74 -7.13
CA ILE A 7 -25.93 4.47 -6.39
C ILE A 7 -24.69 3.68 -6.82
N ARG A 8 -24.32 3.71 -8.13
CA ARG A 8 -23.15 2.97 -8.65
C ARG A 8 -21.82 3.59 -8.22
N SER A 9 -21.77 4.91 -8.06
CA SER A 9 -20.54 5.61 -7.63
C SER A 9 -20.29 5.45 -6.12
N GLU A 10 -21.33 5.47 -5.30
CA GLU A 10 -21.21 5.23 -3.86
C GLU A 10 -20.78 3.77 -3.57
N THR A 11 -21.37 2.79 -4.26
CA THR A 11 -20.99 1.38 -4.10
C THR A 11 -19.53 1.14 -4.47
N LEU A 12 -19.01 1.77 -5.55
CA LEU A 12 -17.61 1.66 -5.95
C LEU A 12 -16.65 2.30 -4.93
N ALA A 13 -17.02 3.44 -4.34
CA ALA A 13 -16.21 4.08 -3.30
C ALA A 13 -16.12 3.20 -2.04
N VAL A 14 -17.24 2.60 -1.62
CA VAL A 14 -17.25 1.66 -0.49
C VAL A 14 -16.40 0.43 -0.78
N LEU A 15 -16.54 -0.19 -1.95
CA LEU A 15 -15.72 -1.35 -2.36
C LEU A 15 -14.23 -1.00 -2.40
N ALA A 16 -13.89 0.19 -2.91
CA ALA A 16 -12.51 0.65 -2.97
C ALA A 16 -11.91 0.83 -1.58
N ALA A 17 -12.69 1.36 -0.66
CA ALA A 17 -12.26 1.53 0.70
C ALA A 17 -12.11 0.19 1.43
N VAL A 18 -13.04 -0.74 1.25
CA VAL A 18 -12.90 -2.12 1.75
C VAL A 18 -11.65 -2.77 1.17
N ALA A 19 -11.36 -2.58 -0.13
CA ALA A 19 -10.16 -3.11 -0.76
C ALA A 19 -8.87 -2.51 -0.15
N VAL A 20 -8.82 -1.19 0.11
CA VAL A 20 -7.66 -0.55 0.76
C VAL A 20 -7.46 -1.11 2.17
N VAL A 21 -8.53 -1.26 2.96
CA VAL A 21 -8.45 -1.83 4.31
C VAL A 21 -8.02 -3.31 4.26
N ALA A 22 -8.61 -4.11 3.38
CA ALA A 22 -8.21 -5.51 3.20
C ALA A 22 -6.74 -5.62 2.75
N GLY A 23 -6.31 -4.73 1.86
CA GLY A 23 -4.92 -4.60 1.45
C GLY A 23 -4.00 -4.23 2.62
N ALA A 24 -4.40 -3.29 3.48
CA ALA A 24 -3.68 -2.91 4.69
C ALA A 24 -3.55 -4.10 5.66
N ILE A 25 -4.61 -4.89 5.85
CA ILE A 25 -4.58 -6.11 6.66
C ILE A 25 -3.61 -7.14 6.05
N ALA A 26 -3.67 -7.36 4.74
CA ALA A 26 -2.77 -8.29 4.06
C ALA A 26 -1.30 -7.85 4.17
N THR A 27 -1.00 -6.55 3.99
CA THR A 27 0.36 -6.03 4.13
C THR A 27 0.86 -6.07 5.58
N SER A 28 -0.03 -6.04 6.57
CA SER A 28 0.33 -6.13 7.98
C SER A 28 0.83 -7.51 8.41
N SER A 29 0.69 -8.54 7.57
CA SER A 29 1.33 -9.85 7.79
C SER A 29 2.85 -9.84 7.57
N ASN A 30 3.39 -8.78 6.96
CA ASN A 30 4.82 -8.63 6.65
C ASN A 30 5.75 -8.89 7.86
N PRO A 31 5.54 -8.28 9.05
CA PRO A 31 6.39 -8.54 10.22
C PRO A 31 6.35 -10.00 10.68
N VAL A 32 5.20 -10.68 10.52
CA VAL A 32 5.06 -12.10 10.90
C VAL A 32 5.94 -12.98 10.02
N PHE A 33 5.87 -12.80 8.70
CA PHE A 33 6.73 -13.57 7.77
C PHE A 33 8.22 -13.34 8.03
N ILE A 34 8.61 -12.08 8.28
CA ILE A 34 10.02 -11.73 8.55
C ILE A 34 10.50 -12.34 9.87
N ARG A 35 9.68 -12.27 10.92
CA ARG A 35 10.06 -12.84 12.24
C ARG A 35 10.15 -14.36 12.28
N LEU A 36 9.41 -15.04 11.43
CA LEU A 36 9.43 -16.51 11.33
C LEU A 36 10.53 -17.02 10.42
N SER A 37 11.25 -16.15 9.70
CA SER A 37 12.30 -16.53 8.75
C SER A 37 13.68 -16.08 9.23
N ASP A 38 14.71 -16.85 8.85
CA ASP A 38 16.12 -16.51 9.06
C ASP A 38 16.71 -15.70 7.88
N VAL A 39 15.88 -15.25 6.95
CA VAL A 39 16.32 -14.43 5.81
C VAL A 39 16.54 -12.99 6.26
N PRO A 40 17.72 -12.38 5.96
CA PRO A 40 17.99 -10.99 6.32
C PRO A 40 16.96 -10.00 5.75
N GLU A 41 16.71 -8.90 6.44
CA GLU A 41 15.59 -7.99 6.18
C GLU A 41 15.57 -7.41 4.77
N THR A 42 16.73 -6.95 4.24
CA THR A 42 16.78 -6.38 2.87
C THR A 42 16.63 -7.46 1.82
N ALA A 43 17.15 -8.67 2.07
CA ALA A 43 16.93 -9.83 1.21
C ALA A 43 15.46 -10.25 1.22
N SER A 44 14.79 -10.22 2.38
CA SER A 44 13.34 -10.46 2.49
C SER A 44 12.54 -9.43 1.68
N ALA A 45 12.96 -8.15 1.69
CA ALA A 45 12.32 -7.12 0.85
C ALA A 45 12.48 -7.40 -0.65
N PHE A 46 13.66 -7.87 -1.07
CA PHE A 46 13.85 -8.34 -2.45
C PHE A 46 12.89 -9.51 -2.78
N HIS A 47 12.85 -10.54 -1.95
CA HIS A 47 11.96 -11.70 -2.16
C HIS A 47 10.49 -11.30 -2.18
N ARG A 48 10.07 -10.36 -1.33
CA ARG A 48 8.72 -9.80 -1.31
C ARG A 48 8.29 -9.28 -2.68
N MET A 49 9.17 -8.54 -3.36
CA MET A 49 8.87 -8.00 -4.68
C MET A 49 9.07 -9.02 -5.79
N ALA A 50 10.08 -9.86 -5.69
CA ALA A 50 10.38 -10.89 -6.69
C ALA A 50 9.27 -11.93 -6.80
N TRP A 51 8.79 -12.47 -5.67
CA TRP A 51 7.70 -13.46 -5.65
C TRP A 51 6.32 -12.88 -5.93
N ALA A 52 6.15 -11.56 -5.82
CA ALA A 52 4.93 -10.92 -6.27
C ALA A 52 4.77 -10.95 -7.81
N LEU A 53 5.86 -10.98 -8.58
CA LEU A 53 5.80 -11.01 -10.05
C LEU A 53 5.06 -12.24 -10.60
N PRO A 54 5.40 -13.49 -10.23
CA PRO A 54 4.64 -14.64 -10.69
C PRO A 54 3.18 -14.63 -10.19
N ALA A 55 2.92 -14.13 -8.97
CA ALA A 55 1.57 -13.98 -8.47
C ALA A 55 0.73 -12.99 -9.32
N PHE A 56 1.33 -11.86 -9.70
CA PHE A 56 0.69 -10.92 -10.62
C PHE A 56 0.52 -11.49 -12.03
N ALA A 57 1.44 -12.32 -12.51
CA ALA A 57 1.30 -13.01 -13.80
C ALA A 57 0.09 -13.97 -13.78
N VAL A 58 -0.06 -14.75 -12.70
CA VAL A 58 -1.25 -15.61 -12.51
C VAL A 58 -2.53 -14.78 -12.45
N TRP A 59 -2.53 -13.68 -11.69
CA TRP A 59 -3.68 -12.77 -11.60
C TRP A 59 -4.06 -12.20 -12.97
N GLY A 60 -3.07 -11.74 -13.74
CA GLY A 60 -3.30 -11.23 -15.11
C GLY A 60 -3.86 -12.28 -16.05
N PHE A 61 -3.37 -13.52 -15.96
CA PHE A 61 -3.86 -14.64 -16.74
C PHE A 61 -5.30 -14.99 -16.40
N VAL A 62 -5.63 -15.16 -15.12
CA VAL A 62 -6.99 -15.46 -14.63
C VAL A 62 -7.96 -14.32 -14.96
N GLY A 63 -7.56 -13.06 -14.74
CA GLY A 63 -8.34 -11.88 -15.08
C GLY A 63 -8.59 -11.76 -16.59
N GLY A 64 -7.59 -12.06 -17.42
CA GLY A 64 -7.70 -12.09 -18.88
C GLY A 64 -8.66 -13.17 -19.40
N ILE A 65 -8.68 -14.34 -18.78
CA ILE A 65 -9.65 -15.40 -19.10
C ILE A 65 -11.07 -14.97 -18.71
N GLY A 66 -11.25 -14.42 -17.49
CA GLY A 66 -12.55 -13.93 -17.01
C GLY A 66 -13.14 -12.86 -17.92
N VAL A 67 -12.33 -11.88 -18.35
CA VAL A 67 -12.77 -10.82 -19.28
C VAL A 67 -13.16 -11.39 -20.65
N ARG A 68 -12.43 -12.37 -21.18
CA ARG A 68 -12.78 -13.02 -22.47
C ARG A 68 -14.08 -13.82 -22.39
N LEU A 69 -14.33 -14.52 -21.30
CA LEU A 69 -15.57 -15.28 -21.10
C LEU A 69 -16.79 -14.35 -20.98
N VAL A 70 -16.70 -13.27 -20.24
CA VAL A 70 -17.78 -12.28 -20.11
C VAL A 70 -18.06 -11.57 -21.44
N LEU A 71 -17.02 -11.24 -22.21
CA LEU A 71 -17.19 -10.65 -23.56
C LEU A 71 -17.73 -11.64 -24.58
N ALA A 72 -17.46 -12.93 -24.44
CA ALA A 72 -18.00 -13.97 -25.33
C ALA A 72 -19.49 -14.19 -25.10
N ASP A 73 -19.96 -14.14 -23.86
CA ASP A 73 -21.39 -14.24 -23.52
C ASP A 73 -22.16 -12.96 -23.89
N GLY A 74 -21.51 -11.79 -23.87
CA GLY A 74 -22.08 -10.48 -24.23
C GLY A 74 -22.21 -10.17 -25.72
N ARG A 75 -21.90 -11.11 -26.65
CA ARG A 75 -21.84 -10.88 -28.11
C ARG A 75 -23.17 -10.59 -28.83
N ARG A 76 -24.22 -10.23 -28.12
CA ARG A 76 -25.50 -9.89 -28.78
C ARG A 76 -25.76 -8.42 -29.06
N ARG A 77 -24.88 -7.48 -28.69
CA ARG A 77 -24.96 -6.06 -29.10
C ARG A 77 -23.57 -5.46 -29.33
N ALA A 78 -23.31 -4.97 -30.53
CA ALA A 78 -22.10 -4.22 -30.84
C ALA A 78 -22.06 -2.94 -29.97
N PRO A 79 -20.99 -2.71 -29.15
CA PRO A 79 -20.92 -1.53 -28.31
C PRO A 79 -20.70 -0.28 -29.17
N THR A 80 -21.43 0.79 -28.88
CA THR A 80 -21.25 2.11 -29.49
C THR A 80 -19.87 2.70 -29.10
N GLY A 81 -19.29 3.57 -29.92
CA GLY A 81 -17.90 4.02 -29.82
C GLY A 81 -17.48 4.60 -28.45
N SER A 82 -18.41 5.10 -27.62
CA SER A 82 -18.16 5.56 -26.25
C SER A 82 -17.99 4.41 -25.24
N GLU A 83 -18.70 3.30 -25.42
CA GLU A 83 -18.57 2.09 -24.61
C GLU A 83 -17.30 1.33 -24.93
N GLN A 84 -16.86 1.37 -26.20
CA GLN A 84 -15.60 0.77 -26.67
C GLN A 84 -14.39 1.51 -26.09
N ARG A 85 -14.43 2.83 -25.88
CA ARG A 85 -13.42 3.60 -25.13
C ARG A 85 -13.42 3.23 -23.64
N ARG A 86 -14.58 3.03 -22.99
CA ARG A 86 -14.68 2.60 -21.59
C ARG A 86 -14.25 1.14 -21.37
N SER A 87 -14.56 0.24 -22.31
CA SER A 87 -14.11 -1.15 -22.28
C SER A 87 -12.60 -1.28 -22.48
N ARG A 88 -12.00 -0.45 -23.36
CA ARG A 88 -10.55 -0.37 -23.54
C ARG A 88 -9.81 0.14 -22.29
N ARG A 89 -10.43 0.95 -21.42
CA ARG A 89 -9.87 1.41 -20.13
C ARG A 89 -9.91 0.34 -19.02
N ARG A 90 -10.66 -0.75 -19.20
CA ARG A 90 -10.87 -1.80 -18.20
C ARG A 90 -10.13 -3.11 -18.47
N SER A 91 -9.34 -3.21 -19.54
CA SER A 91 -8.52 -4.41 -19.72
C SER A 91 -7.35 -4.35 -18.75
N ASP A 92 -7.20 -5.34 -17.86
CA ASP A 92 -6.05 -5.52 -16.98
C ASP A 92 -4.75 -5.86 -17.73
N ALA A 93 -4.74 -5.67 -19.06
CA ALA A 93 -3.58 -5.86 -19.90
C ALA A 93 -2.46 -4.88 -19.48
N ILE A 94 -1.27 -5.40 -19.31
CA ILE A 94 -0.06 -4.61 -19.10
C ILE A 94 0.20 -3.82 -20.39
N ARG A 95 0.02 -2.49 -20.31
CA ARG A 95 0.33 -1.59 -21.42
C ARG A 95 1.57 -0.80 -21.10
N ILE A 96 2.54 -0.80 -22.01
CA ILE A 96 3.71 0.08 -21.91
C ILE A 96 3.21 1.51 -22.20
N PRO A 97 3.46 2.48 -21.30
CA PRO A 97 3.04 3.86 -21.51
C PRO A 97 3.67 4.45 -22.76
N ALA A 98 2.87 5.15 -23.57
CA ALA A 98 3.38 5.91 -24.72
C ALA A 98 4.08 7.19 -24.25
N GLU A 99 3.52 7.86 -23.24
CA GLU A 99 4.02 9.12 -22.70
C GLU A 99 5.28 8.94 -21.85
N PRO A 100 6.36 9.71 -22.10
CA PRO A 100 7.59 9.65 -21.29
C PRO A 100 7.34 9.95 -19.80
N ARG A 101 6.40 10.85 -19.50
CA ARG A 101 6.01 11.21 -18.14
C ARG A 101 5.46 10.02 -17.37
N ASP A 102 4.62 9.22 -17.99
CA ASP A 102 4.00 8.06 -17.34
C ASP A 102 5.02 6.93 -17.14
N ARG A 103 5.96 6.77 -18.09
CA ARG A 103 7.11 5.85 -17.91
C ARG A 103 7.93 6.26 -16.70
N LEU A 104 8.24 7.55 -16.56
CA LEU A 104 8.97 8.08 -15.41
C LEU A 104 8.20 7.82 -14.12
N LEU A 105 6.89 8.06 -14.09
CA LEU A 105 6.07 7.80 -12.89
C LEU A 105 6.04 6.31 -12.52
N LEU A 106 6.02 5.38 -13.49
CA LEU A 106 6.13 3.95 -13.22
C LEU A 106 7.49 3.57 -12.63
N VAL A 107 8.58 4.13 -13.17
CA VAL A 107 9.92 3.94 -12.59
C VAL A 107 9.99 4.51 -11.19
N LEU A 108 9.46 5.72 -10.99
CA LEU A 108 9.40 6.36 -9.67
C LEU A 108 8.59 5.55 -8.66
N CYS A 109 7.51 4.86 -9.07
CA CYS A 109 6.81 3.93 -8.18
C CYS A 109 7.75 2.85 -7.63
N GLY A 110 8.58 2.23 -8.49
CA GLY A 110 9.55 1.22 -8.07
C GLY A 110 10.67 1.79 -7.21
N VAL A 111 11.22 2.94 -7.59
CA VAL A 111 12.29 3.62 -6.84
C VAL A 111 11.80 4.04 -5.46
N PHE A 112 10.64 4.66 -5.36
CA PHE A 112 10.05 5.09 -4.10
C PHE A 112 9.70 3.89 -3.20
N PHE A 113 9.14 2.83 -3.77
CA PHE A 113 8.79 1.65 -2.98
C PHE A 113 10.04 0.90 -2.48
N ALA A 114 11.07 0.77 -3.32
CA ALA A 114 12.35 0.20 -2.90
C ALA A 114 13.07 1.10 -1.88
N GLY A 115 13.01 2.42 -2.08
CA GLY A 115 13.55 3.42 -1.16
C GLY A 115 12.89 3.39 0.22
N ASP A 116 11.55 3.23 0.26
CA ASP A 116 10.82 3.01 1.50
C ASP A 116 11.34 1.78 2.25
N LEU A 117 11.37 0.62 1.59
CA LEU A 117 11.82 -0.62 2.22
C LEU A 117 13.29 -0.55 2.66
N ALA A 118 14.18 -0.02 1.82
CA ALA A 118 15.60 0.09 2.15
C ALA A 118 15.83 1.06 3.32
N ALA A 119 15.17 2.23 3.31
CA ALA A 119 15.28 3.21 4.38
C ALA A 119 14.68 2.68 5.70
N LEU A 120 13.55 1.97 5.65
CA LEU A 120 12.93 1.35 6.82
C LEU A 120 13.85 0.31 7.46
N HIS A 121 14.46 -0.58 6.65
CA HIS A 121 15.38 -1.59 7.16
C HIS A 121 16.65 -0.95 7.75
N ALA A 122 17.19 0.07 7.08
CA ALA A 122 18.32 0.82 7.64
C ALA A 122 17.93 1.56 8.94
N ALA A 123 16.70 2.09 9.02
CA ALA A 123 16.21 2.74 10.24
C ALA A 123 16.15 1.76 11.41
N VAL A 124 15.60 0.57 11.23
CA VAL A 124 15.46 -0.45 12.29
C VAL A 124 16.81 -0.86 12.88
N ASN A 125 17.89 -0.80 12.10
CA ASN A 125 19.26 -1.08 12.59
C ASN A 125 19.89 0.08 13.39
N LEU A 126 19.33 1.30 13.28
CA LEU A 126 19.90 2.53 13.89
C LEU A 126 18.98 3.18 14.93
N THR A 127 17.73 2.75 15.00
CA THR A 127 16.74 3.14 16.01
C THR A 127 15.90 1.94 16.42
N THR A 128 14.95 2.12 17.33
CA THR A 128 14.02 1.03 17.65
C THR A 128 13.06 0.78 16.48
N ALA A 129 12.64 -0.48 16.28
CA ALA A 129 11.64 -0.82 15.28
C ALA A 129 10.34 0.00 15.48
N ALA A 130 10.00 0.33 16.73
CA ALA A 130 8.85 1.15 17.05
C ALA A 130 9.00 2.59 16.54
N ASN A 131 10.17 3.21 16.70
CA ASN A 131 10.44 4.55 16.17
C ASN A 131 10.39 4.56 14.65
N ALA A 132 11.07 3.62 13.98
CA ALA A 132 11.06 3.52 12.53
C ALA A 132 9.63 3.40 11.97
N ILE A 133 8.80 2.52 12.55
CA ILE A 133 7.40 2.33 12.17
C ILE A 133 6.54 3.56 12.52
N LEU A 134 6.82 4.24 13.62
CA LEU A 134 6.12 5.47 14.01
C LEU A 134 6.27 6.55 12.93
N PHE A 135 7.50 6.81 12.48
CA PHE A 135 7.78 7.79 11.44
C PHE A 135 7.22 7.37 10.07
N LEU A 136 7.28 6.08 9.75
CA LEU A 136 6.61 5.54 8.57
C LEU A 136 5.08 5.77 8.62
N ASN A 137 4.46 5.54 9.77
CA ASN A 137 3.01 5.75 9.97
C ASN A 137 2.59 7.23 9.89
N ALA A 138 3.52 8.18 9.86
CA ALA A 138 3.26 9.58 9.52
C ALA A 138 2.99 9.81 8.02
N GLN A 139 3.07 8.78 7.18
CA GLN A 139 2.80 8.83 5.74
C GLN A 139 1.50 9.56 5.34
N PRO A 140 0.36 9.51 6.08
CA PRO A 140 -0.83 10.26 5.67
C PRO A 140 -0.61 11.78 5.69
N ILE A 141 0.30 12.29 6.53
CA ILE A 141 0.71 13.71 6.49
C ILE A 141 1.45 13.98 5.19
N TYR A 142 2.46 13.17 4.86
CA TYR A 142 3.28 13.38 3.67
C TYR A 142 2.45 13.25 2.38
N VAL A 143 1.56 12.24 2.31
CA VAL A 143 0.60 12.08 1.20
C VAL A 143 -0.34 13.28 1.11
N SER A 144 -0.83 13.76 2.24
CA SER A 144 -1.76 14.88 2.30
C SER A 144 -1.12 16.18 1.79
N ILE A 145 0.09 16.46 2.23
CA ILE A 145 0.88 17.61 1.76
C ILE A 145 1.18 17.47 0.27
N GLY A 146 1.65 16.30 -0.15
CA GLY A 146 1.94 16.02 -1.57
C GLY A 146 0.69 16.12 -2.46
N ALA A 147 -0.46 15.61 -2.01
CA ALA A 147 -1.72 15.70 -2.74
C ALA A 147 -2.21 17.16 -2.86
N TRP A 148 -1.99 17.98 -1.84
CA TRP A 148 -2.27 19.41 -1.92
C TRP A 148 -1.33 20.12 -2.90
N LEU A 149 -0.03 19.90 -2.80
CA LEU A 149 0.97 20.55 -3.66
C LEU A 149 0.88 20.12 -5.13
N LEU A 150 0.69 18.81 -5.40
CA LEU A 150 0.74 18.26 -6.76
C LEU A 150 -0.61 18.24 -7.46
N PHE A 151 -1.70 18.07 -6.71
CA PHE A 151 -3.05 17.91 -7.26
C PHE A 151 -4.02 19.00 -6.83
N GLY A 152 -3.60 19.97 -6.00
CA GLY A 152 -4.46 21.03 -5.48
C GLY A 152 -5.57 20.51 -4.54
N GLN A 153 -5.46 19.30 -4.02
CA GLN A 153 -6.47 18.68 -3.16
C GLN A 153 -6.46 19.35 -1.77
N ARG A 154 -7.48 20.15 -1.48
CA ARG A 154 -7.66 20.78 -0.17
C ARG A 154 -8.44 19.85 0.76
N MET A 155 -7.89 19.63 1.95
CA MET A 155 -8.57 18.88 3.00
C MET A 155 -9.41 19.81 3.86
N ASN A 156 -10.61 19.33 4.25
CA ASN A 156 -11.41 20.08 5.20
C ASN A 156 -10.96 19.83 6.64
N ALA A 157 -11.30 20.75 7.55
CA ALA A 157 -10.91 20.66 8.97
C ALA A 157 -11.43 19.37 9.64
N ARG A 158 -12.59 18.85 9.22
CA ARG A 158 -13.14 17.60 9.77
C ARG A 158 -12.30 16.38 9.40
N PHE A 159 -11.80 16.34 8.16
CA PHE A 159 -10.88 15.29 7.73
C PHE A 159 -9.55 15.37 8.48
N VAL A 160 -9.02 16.58 8.66
CA VAL A 160 -7.77 16.81 9.43
C VAL A 160 -7.95 16.36 10.88
N GLY A 161 -9.09 16.67 11.52
CA GLY A 161 -9.40 16.19 12.87
C GLY A 161 -9.48 14.67 12.96
N ALA A 162 -10.14 14.02 11.99
CA ALA A 162 -10.22 12.57 11.91
C ALA A 162 -8.83 11.93 11.70
N ALA A 163 -8.00 12.52 10.84
CA ALA A 163 -6.63 12.09 10.61
C ALA A 163 -5.77 12.24 11.89
N ALA A 164 -5.90 13.34 12.62
CA ALA A 164 -5.19 13.55 13.88
C ALA A 164 -5.56 12.48 14.93
N ILE A 165 -6.84 12.12 15.07
CA ILE A 165 -7.29 11.05 15.97
C ILE A 165 -6.67 9.70 15.56
N ALA A 166 -6.74 9.34 14.27
CA ALA A 166 -6.18 8.08 13.79
C ALA A 166 -4.66 8.02 13.97
N MET A 167 -3.96 9.10 13.68
CA MET A 167 -2.51 9.18 13.85
C MET A 167 -2.10 9.13 15.33
N PHE A 168 -2.82 9.83 16.21
CA PHE A 168 -2.58 9.73 17.64
C PHE A 168 -2.77 8.29 18.13
N GLY A 169 -3.81 7.59 17.65
CA GLY A 169 -4.01 6.18 17.93
C GLY A 169 -2.84 5.30 17.44
N ALA A 170 -2.32 5.55 16.24
CA ALA A 170 -1.17 4.81 15.70
C ALA A 170 0.11 5.07 16.53
N VAL A 171 0.32 6.31 16.99
CA VAL A 171 1.39 6.64 17.95
C VAL A 171 1.21 5.82 19.22
N VAL A 172 0.04 5.79 19.82
CA VAL A 172 -0.23 5.04 21.07
C VAL A 172 0.01 3.53 20.88
N VAL A 173 -0.36 2.94 19.73
CA VAL A 173 -0.09 1.51 19.44
C VAL A 173 1.41 1.22 19.43
N THR A 174 2.23 2.10 18.86
CA THR A 174 3.68 1.90 18.69
C THR A 174 4.49 2.40 19.88
N TRP A 175 3.97 3.35 20.68
CA TRP A 175 4.68 4.06 21.75
C TRP A 175 5.27 3.16 22.84
N THR A 176 4.63 2.04 23.13
CA THR A 176 5.05 1.14 24.23
C THR A 176 6.44 0.54 24.06
N SER A 177 7.04 0.67 22.89
CA SER A 177 8.39 0.19 22.55
C SER A 177 9.25 1.30 21.93
N ALA A 178 8.75 2.54 21.87
CA ALA A 178 9.48 3.69 21.34
C ALA A 178 10.51 4.20 22.36
N ASP A 179 11.69 4.53 21.88
CA ASP A 179 12.74 5.20 22.64
C ASP A 179 13.15 6.48 21.88
N LEU A 180 12.81 7.64 22.44
CA LEU A 180 13.14 8.95 21.88
C LEU A 180 14.50 9.48 22.37
N GLY A 181 15.40 8.62 22.81
CA GLY A 181 16.74 8.99 23.23
C GLY A 181 17.55 9.66 22.12
N THR A 182 18.48 10.53 22.49
CA THR A 182 19.28 11.34 21.54
C THR A 182 20.22 10.54 20.64
N GLY A 183 20.44 9.24 20.93
CA GLY A 183 21.31 8.35 20.12
C GLY A 183 20.70 7.85 18.81
N HIS A 184 19.40 8.07 18.57
CA HIS A 184 18.65 7.44 17.47
C HIS A 184 18.32 8.38 16.30
N ALA A 185 18.84 9.61 16.30
CA ALA A 185 18.44 10.66 15.35
C ALA A 185 18.60 10.25 13.86
N LEU A 186 19.65 9.50 13.51
CA LEU A 186 19.86 9.05 12.14
C LEU A 186 18.82 7.97 11.74
N GLY A 187 18.54 7.02 12.62
CA GLY A 187 17.53 5.99 12.40
C GLY A 187 16.13 6.60 12.29
N ASP A 188 15.80 7.56 13.13
CA ASP A 188 14.53 8.29 13.10
C ASP A 188 14.38 9.08 11.80
N ALA A 189 15.45 9.76 11.34
CA ALA A 189 15.46 10.45 10.04
C ALA A 189 15.24 9.47 8.86
N LEU A 190 15.81 8.28 8.90
CA LEU A 190 15.57 7.25 7.90
C LEU A 190 14.13 6.73 7.93
N GLY A 191 13.51 6.64 9.11
CA GLY A 191 12.07 6.35 9.25
C GLY A 191 11.19 7.40 8.56
N VAL A 192 11.56 8.70 8.70
CA VAL A 192 10.90 9.80 7.96
C VAL A 192 11.10 9.63 6.45
N VAL A 193 12.33 9.32 5.99
CA VAL A 193 12.64 9.07 4.57
C VAL A 193 11.81 7.92 4.04
N ALA A 194 11.67 6.81 4.77
CA ALA A 194 10.80 5.70 4.41
C ALA A 194 9.35 6.17 4.21
N GLY A 195 8.79 6.91 5.16
CA GLY A 195 7.43 7.45 5.07
C GLY A 195 7.22 8.40 3.90
N VAL A 196 8.20 9.26 3.58
CA VAL A 196 8.18 10.16 2.42
C VAL A 196 8.27 9.36 1.12
N CYS A 197 9.13 8.35 1.05
CA CYS A 197 9.23 7.45 -0.09
C CYS A 197 7.89 6.71 -0.32
N TYR A 198 7.30 6.14 0.72
CA TYR A 198 6.00 5.48 0.59
C TYR A 198 4.90 6.45 0.15
N ALA A 199 4.91 7.69 0.65
CA ALA A 199 4.00 8.74 0.19
C ALA A 199 4.20 9.06 -1.29
N GLY A 200 5.45 9.19 -1.76
CA GLY A 200 5.79 9.36 -3.17
C GLY A 200 5.23 8.23 -4.05
N TYR A 201 5.37 6.98 -3.60
CA TYR A 201 4.77 5.82 -4.26
C TYR A 201 3.24 5.94 -4.36
N ILE A 202 2.54 6.24 -3.26
CA ILE A 202 1.08 6.39 -3.23
C ILE A 202 0.62 7.50 -4.17
N LEU A 203 1.30 8.65 -4.19
CA LEU A 203 0.96 9.78 -5.07
C LEU A 203 1.19 9.45 -6.55
N ALA A 204 2.32 8.82 -6.90
CA ALA A 204 2.62 8.39 -8.25
C ALA A 204 1.63 7.31 -8.73
N ALA A 205 1.36 6.30 -7.91
CA ALA A 205 0.38 5.26 -8.19
C ALA A 205 -1.03 5.84 -8.34
N SER A 206 -1.46 6.76 -7.47
CA SER A 206 -2.75 7.44 -7.57
C SER A 206 -2.91 8.18 -8.90
N ARG A 207 -1.86 8.85 -9.37
CA ARG A 207 -1.86 9.54 -10.66
C ARG A 207 -1.98 8.57 -11.82
N LEU A 208 -1.21 7.48 -11.79
CA LEU A 208 -1.21 6.47 -12.84
C LEU A 208 -2.52 5.68 -12.90
N ARG A 209 -3.21 5.50 -11.76
CA ARG A 209 -4.48 4.77 -11.70
C ARG A 209 -5.62 5.42 -12.49
N ALA A 210 -5.45 6.66 -12.93
CA ALA A 210 -6.39 7.29 -13.86
C ALA A 210 -6.41 6.61 -15.24
N GLU A 211 -5.28 5.99 -15.66
CA GLU A 211 -5.08 5.49 -17.02
C GLU A 211 -4.61 4.03 -17.07
N TYR A 212 -3.88 3.56 -16.04
CA TYR A 212 -3.28 2.22 -16.00
C TYR A 212 -3.96 1.31 -14.97
N SER A 213 -3.92 0.00 -15.22
CA SER A 213 -4.44 -1.01 -14.31
C SER A 213 -3.58 -1.12 -13.04
N SER A 214 -4.17 -1.62 -11.93
CA SER A 214 -3.42 -1.95 -10.72
C SER A 214 -2.30 -2.94 -11.02
N LEU A 215 -2.58 -3.95 -11.85
CA LEU A 215 -1.63 -4.96 -12.27
C LEU A 215 -0.40 -4.34 -12.96
N ALA A 216 -0.62 -3.44 -13.94
CA ALA A 216 0.48 -2.80 -14.67
C ALA A 216 1.38 -1.98 -13.74
N ILE A 217 0.78 -1.22 -12.81
CA ILE A 217 1.55 -0.40 -11.86
C ILE A 217 2.35 -1.29 -10.90
N ASN A 218 1.75 -2.33 -10.32
CA ASN A 218 2.44 -3.20 -9.38
C ASN A 218 3.54 -4.02 -10.05
N VAL A 219 3.30 -4.55 -11.26
CA VAL A 219 4.34 -5.26 -12.02
C VAL A 219 5.52 -4.33 -12.33
N ALA A 220 5.26 -3.10 -12.79
CA ALA A 220 6.33 -2.12 -13.04
C ALA A 220 7.08 -1.77 -11.75
N THR A 221 6.36 -1.58 -10.64
CA THR A 221 6.95 -1.35 -9.31
C THR A 221 7.90 -2.48 -8.92
N CYS A 222 7.48 -3.75 -9.10
CA CYS A 222 8.32 -4.91 -8.79
C CYS A 222 9.52 -5.04 -9.74
N LEU A 223 9.33 -4.81 -11.04
CA LEU A 223 10.42 -4.90 -12.04
C LEU A 223 11.53 -3.87 -11.80
N VAL A 224 11.21 -2.72 -11.25
CA VAL A 224 12.20 -1.69 -10.88
C VAL A 224 12.71 -1.90 -9.46
N GLY A 225 11.81 -2.15 -8.50
CA GLY A 225 12.17 -2.20 -7.08
C GLY A 225 12.93 -3.46 -6.70
N ALA A 226 12.60 -4.63 -7.25
CA ALA A 226 13.30 -5.87 -6.89
C ALA A 226 14.80 -5.83 -7.24
N PRO A 227 15.25 -5.39 -8.43
CA PRO A 227 16.67 -5.25 -8.72
C PRO A 227 17.40 -4.24 -7.81
N LEU A 228 16.71 -3.14 -7.43
CA LEU A 228 17.28 -2.15 -6.50
C LEU A 228 17.51 -2.74 -5.11
N LEU A 229 16.53 -3.49 -4.60
CA LEU A 229 16.63 -4.17 -3.30
C LEU A 229 17.64 -5.32 -3.34
N LEU A 230 17.74 -6.04 -4.47
CA LEU A 230 18.77 -7.03 -4.68
C LEU A 230 20.18 -6.39 -4.58
N ALA A 231 20.39 -5.29 -5.30
CA ALA A 231 21.65 -4.56 -5.24
C ALA A 231 21.96 -4.04 -3.82
N ALA A 232 20.94 -3.55 -3.09
CA ALA A 232 21.10 -3.10 -1.71
C ALA A 232 21.45 -4.26 -0.76
N ALA A 233 20.81 -5.43 -0.90
CA ALA A 233 21.09 -6.61 -0.09
C ALA A 233 22.52 -7.12 -0.33
N LEU A 234 22.95 -7.21 -1.61
CA LEU A 234 24.30 -7.60 -1.97
C LEU A 234 25.36 -6.59 -1.47
N ALA A 235 25.11 -5.29 -1.61
CA ALA A 235 25.99 -4.25 -1.12
C ALA A 235 26.15 -4.26 0.40
N SER A 236 25.11 -4.72 1.13
CA SER A 236 25.14 -4.91 2.59
C SER A 236 25.72 -6.27 3.01
N GLY A 237 26.22 -7.09 2.08
CA GLY A 237 26.78 -8.41 2.37
C GLY A 237 25.76 -9.45 2.84
N GLN A 238 24.47 -9.22 2.62
CA GLN A 238 23.41 -10.14 3.05
C GLN A 238 23.31 -11.35 2.11
N SER A 239 23.07 -12.53 2.71
CA SER A 239 22.73 -13.72 1.94
C SER A 239 21.33 -13.56 1.33
N ILE A 240 21.23 -13.80 0.02
CA ILE A 240 19.95 -13.73 -0.70
C ILE A 240 19.23 -15.06 -0.71
N VAL A 241 19.98 -16.17 -0.53
CA VAL A 241 19.42 -17.51 -0.61
C VAL A 241 18.81 -17.88 0.74
N PRO A 242 17.49 -18.12 0.82
CA PRO A 242 16.87 -18.62 2.03
C PRO A 242 17.50 -19.94 2.47
N PRO A 243 17.86 -20.10 3.78
CA PRO A 243 18.62 -21.24 4.24
C PRO A 243 17.83 -22.56 4.26
N THR A 244 16.52 -22.50 4.46
CA THR A 244 15.66 -23.69 4.57
C THR A 244 14.49 -23.65 3.59
N VAL A 245 13.82 -24.80 3.41
CA VAL A 245 12.58 -24.89 2.62
C VAL A 245 11.46 -24.05 3.24
N ASP A 246 11.39 -24.00 4.56
CA ASP A 246 10.40 -23.22 5.27
C ASP A 246 10.62 -21.72 5.03
N ASP A 247 11.87 -21.26 5.01
CA ASP A 247 12.18 -19.87 4.64
C ASP A 247 11.76 -19.52 3.20
N TRP A 248 11.94 -20.46 2.25
CA TRP A 248 11.43 -20.26 0.89
C TRP A 248 9.91 -20.11 0.86
N LEU A 249 9.17 -20.95 1.60
CA LEU A 249 7.72 -20.86 1.69
C LEU A 249 7.27 -19.55 2.34
N LEU A 250 7.98 -19.12 3.39
CA LEU A 250 7.71 -17.82 4.04
C LEU A 250 7.95 -16.64 3.07
N MET A 251 9.03 -16.66 2.27
CA MET A 251 9.31 -15.62 1.29
C MET A 251 8.30 -15.61 0.14
N ILE A 252 7.86 -16.78 -0.33
CA ILE A 252 6.77 -16.88 -1.31
C ILE A 252 5.47 -16.32 -0.70
N GLY A 253 5.12 -16.72 0.51
CA GLY A 253 3.96 -16.20 1.25
C GLY A 253 4.01 -14.69 1.40
N LEU A 254 5.16 -14.14 1.76
CA LEU A 254 5.41 -12.71 1.86
C LEU A 254 5.15 -11.98 0.54
N GLY A 255 5.65 -12.49 -0.59
CA GLY A 255 5.43 -11.93 -1.92
C GLY A 255 3.97 -12.03 -2.37
N VAL A 256 3.32 -13.17 -2.15
CA VAL A 256 1.93 -13.40 -2.58
C VAL A 256 0.94 -12.66 -1.70
N VAL A 257 1.00 -12.83 -0.37
CA VAL A 257 0.00 -12.29 0.56
C VAL A 257 0.23 -10.80 0.80
N ALA A 258 1.42 -10.44 1.32
CA ALA A 258 1.67 -9.06 1.73
C ALA A 258 1.85 -8.13 0.52
N HIS A 259 2.45 -8.59 -0.58
CA HIS A 259 2.68 -7.71 -1.74
C HIS A 259 1.62 -7.89 -2.83
N ALA A 260 1.49 -9.05 -3.46
CA ALA A 260 0.58 -9.19 -4.58
C ALA A 260 -0.89 -8.95 -4.17
N CYS A 261 -1.38 -9.60 -3.13
CA CYS A 261 -2.74 -9.35 -2.64
C CYS A 261 -2.83 -7.98 -1.96
N GLY A 262 -1.93 -7.67 -1.02
CA GLY A 262 -1.99 -6.44 -0.24
C GLY A 262 -1.84 -5.18 -1.09
N GLN A 263 -0.71 -5.00 -1.75
CA GLN A 263 -0.47 -3.82 -2.59
C GLN A 263 -1.38 -3.80 -3.83
N GLY A 264 -1.71 -4.97 -4.39
CA GLY A 264 -2.68 -5.07 -5.47
C GLY A 264 -4.02 -4.44 -5.13
N LEU A 265 -4.57 -4.75 -3.95
CA LEU A 265 -5.83 -4.18 -3.45
C LEU A 265 -5.71 -2.69 -3.12
N ILE A 266 -4.61 -2.26 -2.49
CA ILE A 266 -4.34 -0.84 -2.17
C ILE A 266 -4.31 -0.02 -3.48
N VAL A 267 -3.50 -0.43 -4.44
CA VAL A 267 -3.38 0.28 -5.73
C VAL A 267 -4.70 0.23 -6.51
N TRP A 268 -5.46 -0.87 -6.42
CA TRP A 268 -6.79 -0.93 -7.02
C TRP A 268 -7.72 0.13 -6.42
N GLY A 269 -7.73 0.29 -5.11
CA GLY A 269 -8.55 1.28 -4.40
C GLY A 269 -8.20 2.73 -4.74
N LEU A 270 -6.92 3.04 -5.02
CA LEU A 270 -6.47 4.38 -5.41
C LEU A 270 -7.11 4.92 -6.71
N ALA A 271 -7.76 4.06 -7.53
CA ALA A 271 -8.53 4.51 -8.68
C ALA A 271 -9.83 5.22 -8.32
N HIS A 272 -10.33 5.01 -7.11
CA HIS A 272 -11.68 5.40 -6.70
C HIS A 272 -11.69 6.27 -5.44
N LEU A 273 -10.54 6.41 -4.78
CA LEU A 273 -10.39 7.18 -3.54
C LEU A 273 -9.32 8.26 -3.70
N PRO A 274 -9.50 9.43 -3.07
CA PRO A 274 -8.43 10.41 -2.94
C PRO A 274 -7.22 9.81 -2.22
N ALA A 275 -6.00 10.16 -2.66
CA ALA A 275 -4.76 9.59 -2.12
C ALA A 275 -4.63 9.82 -0.59
N ALA A 276 -4.97 11.01 -0.11
CA ALA A 276 -4.97 11.33 1.32
C ALA A 276 -5.92 10.45 2.13
N PHE A 277 -7.11 10.12 1.58
CA PHE A 277 -8.06 9.26 2.25
C PHE A 277 -7.62 7.79 2.24
N ALA A 278 -7.10 7.32 1.12
CA ALA A 278 -6.54 5.97 1.02
C ALA A 278 -5.37 5.78 1.99
N SER A 279 -4.43 6.73 2.04
CA SER A 279 -3.28 6.67 2.96
C SER A 279 -3.69 6.67 4.44
N LEU A 280 -4.71 7.45 4.80
CA LEU A 280 -5.26 7.41 6.16
C LEU A 280 -5.86 6.03 6.50
N SER A 281 -6.55 5.40 5.55
CA SER A 281 -7.12 4.06 5.74
C SER A 281 -6.03 2.98 5.96
N LEU A 282 -4.80 3.22 5.48
CA LEU A 282 -3.67 2.32 5.72
C LEU A 282 -3.20 2.31 7.18
N LEU A 283 -3.61 3.27 8.02
CA LEU A 283 -3.34 3.21 9.46
C LEU A 283 -4.05 2.03 10.16
N VAL A 284 -4.95 1.34 9.49
CA VAL A 284 -5.45 0.03 9.96
C VAL A 284 -4.33 -1.03 10.00
N ALA A 285 -3.24 -0.86 9.23
CA ALA A 285 -2.14 -1.82 9.19
C ALA A 285 -1.46 -2.04 10.57
N PRO A 286 -1.06 -1.00 11.35
CA PRO A 286 -0.49 -1.22 12.67
C PRO A 286 -1.47 -1.91 13.65
N VAL A 287 -2.78 -1.66 13.53
CA VAL A 287 -3.80 -2.36 14.31
C VAL A 287 -3.81 -3.84 13.95
N SER A 288 -3.87 -4.14 12.66
CA SER A 288 -3.87 -5.52 12.15
C SER A 288 -2.58 -6.25 12.46
N ALA A 289 -1.42 -5.57 12.39
CA ALA A 289 -0.12 -6.16 12.74
C ALA A 289 -0.07 -6.55 14.23
N ALA A 290 -0.57 -5.69 15.13
CA ALA A 290 -0.65 -6.00 16.56
C ALA A 290 -1.56 -7.21 16.84
N VAL A 291 -2.72 -7.29 16.17
CA VAL A 291 -3.63 -8.42 16.28
C VAL A 291 -3.01 -9.71 15.73
N LEU A 292 -2.33 -9.65 14.59
CA LEU A 292 -1.65 -10.82 14.00
C LEU A 292 -0.49 -11.29 14.88
N ALA A 293 0.29 -10.38 15.46
CA ALA A 293 1.35 -10.72 16.40
C ALA A 293 0.80 -11.41 17.66
N TRP A 294 -0.32 -10.92 18.19
CA TRP A 294 -1.01 -11.56 19.30
C TRP A 294 -1.50 -12.97 18.96
N LEU A 295 -2.14 -13.16 17.80
CA LEU A 295 -2.74 -14.43 17.39
C LEU A 295 -1.70 -15.47 16.96
N LEU A 296 -0.66 -15.06 16.22
CA LEU A 296 0.27 -15.96 15.54
C LEU A 296 1.62 -16.09 16.27
N LEU A 297 2.02 -15.06 17.01
CA LEU A 297 3.30 -15.04 17.73
C LEU A 297 3.11 -15.07 19.25
N ALA A 298 1.87 -15.20 19.74
CA ALA A 298 1.50 -15.18 21.16
C ALA A 298 2.02 -13.95 21.94
N GLU A 299 2.23 -12.81 21.25
CA GLU A 299 2.63 -11.55 21.88
C GLU A 299 1.46 -10.93 22.65
N PRO A 300 1.60 -10.65 23.96
CA PRO A 300 0.50 -10.10 24.74
C PRO A 300 0.16 -8.66 24.33
N LEU A 301 -1.12 -8.38 24.06
CA LEU A 301 -1.61 -7.03 23.83
C LEU A 301 -1.70 -6.27 25.17
N ARG A 302 -1.01 -5.13 25.25
CA ARG A 302 -1.11 -4.23 26.40
C ARG A 302 -2.42 -3.42 26.34
N PRO A 303 -3.07 -3.12 27.48
CA PRO A 303 -4.31 -2.32 27.50
C PRO A 303 -4.21 -1.00 26.74
N ILE A 304 -3.07 -0.31 26.83
CA ILE A 304 -2.83 0.95 26.13
C ILE A 304 -2.83 0.78 24.62
N GLN A 305 -2.34 -0.36 24.09
CA GLN A 305 -2.38 -0.65 22.66
C GLN A 305 -3.82 -0.84 22.19
N VAL A 306 -4.67 -1.49 23.00
CA VAL A 306 -6.11 -1.63 22.68
C VAL A 306 -6.79 -0.27 22.58
N VAL A 307 -6.46 0.67 23.46
CA VAL A 307 -6.95 2.06 23.39
C VAL A 307 -6.46 2.71 22.09
N GLY A 308 -5.18 2.58 21.77
CA GLY A 308 -4.60 3.12 20.51
C GLY A 308 -5.29 2.53 19.26
N MET A 309 -5.53 1.22 19.24
CA MET A 309 -6.25 0.55 18.14
C MET A 309 -7.69 1.10 18.00
N ALA A 310 -8.40 1.30 19.09
CA ALA A 310 -9.74 1.89 19.08
C ALA A 310 -9.72 3.33 18.50
N LEU A 311 -8.73 4.14 18.87
CA LEU A 311 -8.56 5.50 18.34
C LEU A 311 -8.26 5.49 16.83
N VAL A 312 -7.40 4.58 16.34
CA VAL A 312 -7.14 4.43 14.90
C VAL A 312 -8.45 4.13 14.16
N LEU A 313 -9.19 3.12 14.62
CA LEU A 313 -10.43 2.71 13.96
C LEU A 313 -11.49 3.82 14.01
N ALA A 314 -11.61 4.52 15.13
CA ALA A 314 -12.52 5.67 15.26
C ALA A 314 -12.16 6.82 14.32
N GLY A 315 -10.86 7.16 14.22
CA GLY A 315 -10.38 8.21 13.32
C GLY A 315 -10.60 7.86 11.84
N VAL A 316 -10.26 6.64 11.43
CA VAL A 316 -10.53 6.15 10.07
C VAL A 316 -12.02 6.15 9.77
N GLN A 317 -12.87 5.64 10.67
CA GLN A 317 -14.32 5.66 10.52
C GLN A 317 -14.89 7.08 10.41
N LEU A 318 -14.38 8.02 11.20
CA LEU A 318 -14.80 9.42 11.13
C LEU A 318 -14.43 10.04 9.77
N ALA A 319 -13.22 9.78 9.26
CA ALA A 319 -12.80 10.24 7.94
C ALA A 319 -13.73 9.69 6.84
N TRP A 320 -14.16 8.44 6.96
CA TRP A 320 -15.12 7.83 6.03
C TRP A 320 -16.46 8.55 6.01
N ARG A 321 -17.00 8.88 7.16
CA ARG A 321 -18.26 9.65 7.27
C ARG A 321 -18.13 11.03 6.63
N VAL A 322 -16.99 11.69 6.84
CA VAL A 322 -16.70 13.00 6.25
C VAL A 322 -16.62 12.93 4.72
N HIS A 323 -15.94 11.90 4.18
CA HIS A 323 -15.82 11.68 2.74
C HIS A 323 -17.17 11.38 2.08
N GLY A 324 -17.96 10.47 2.64
CA GLY A 324 -19.31 10.13 2.15
C GLY A 324 -20.29 11.31 2.15
N ALA A 325 -20.20 12.17 3.18
CA ALA A 325 -21.03 13.38 3.25
C ALA A 325 -20.67 14.42 2.17
N GLN A 326 -19.43 14.46 1.69
CA GLN A 326 -19.01 15.35 0.59
C GLN A 326 -19.47 14.84 -0.79
N GLY A 327 -19.48 13.52 -0.98
CA GLY A 327 -19.99 12.90 -2.22
C GLY A 327 -21.49 13.17 -2.46
N ARG A 328 -22.27 13.29 -1.39
CA ARG A 328 -23.72 13.57 -1.46
C ARG A 328 -24.07 15.06 -1.71
N ARG A 329 -23.10 15.97 -1.54
CA ARG A 329 -23.31 17.41 -1.73
C ARG A 329 -22.87 17.95 -3.10
N ARG A 330 -22.26 17.10 -3.92
CA ARG A 330 -21.85 17.37 -5.32
C ARG A 330 -22.77 16.62 -6.29
#